data_5cc6f83be53a130debff35e72ecd1ddf
#
_entry.id   5cc6f83be53a130debff35e72ecd1ddf
#
_cell.length_a   1.000
_cell.length_b   1.000
_cell.length_c   1.000
_cell.angle_alpha   90.00
_cell.angle_beta   90.00
_cell.angle_gamma   90.00
#
_symmetry.space_group_name_H-M   'P 1'
#
loop_
_entity.id
_entity.type
_entity.pdbx_description
1 polymer ?
#
loop_
_entity_poly.entity_id
_entity_poly.type
_entity_poly.pdbx_seq_one_letter_code
_entity_poly.pdbx_strand_id
1 'polypeptide(L)'
;MELTILITATVAFILFSVYRYFKQKKILTTLTEEEFREGYRKAQLIDIREPKEYDGGHILGARNIPLSQMRQRMKELRKDQPIYLYCQSGARSARAAMLLNKKGYQDINHLKGGFKKWDGKIKKPKKSQY
;
A
#
# COMPACT_ATOMS: atom_id res chain seq x y z
N MET A 1 47.33 9.27 -2.97
CA MET A 1 46.56 8.33 -3.80
C MET A 1 45.59 7.48 -3.00
N GLU A 2 46.00 6.87 -1.91
CA GLU A 2 45.11 6.05 -1.08
C GLU A 2 43.96 6.85 -0.46
N LEU A 3 44.21 8.10 -0.07
CA LEU A 3 43.21 8.98 0.50
C LEU A 3 42.13 9.35 -0.52
N THR A 4 42.54 9.59 -1.78
CA THR A 4 41.58 9.90 -2.85
C THR A 4 40.67 8.70 -3.18
N ILE A 5 41.23 7.49 -3.17
CA ILE A 5 40.46 6.26 -3.41
C ILE A 5 39.45 6.06 -2.29
N LEU A 6 39.83 6.28 -1.03
CA LEU A 6 38.92 6.16 0.11
C LEU A 6 37.79 7.18 0.04
N ILE A 7 38.09 8.43 -0.32
CA ILE A 7 37.09 9.48 -0.45
C ILE A 7 36.11 9.17 -1.57
N THR A 8 36.60 8.74 -2.74
CA THR A 8 35.74 8.40 -3.87
C THR A 8 34.83 7.19 -3.57
N ALA A 9 35.39 6.18 -2.90
CA ALA A 9 34.61 5.02 -2.49
C ALA A 9 33.50 5.39 -1.49
N THR A 10 33.83 6.26 -0.52
CA THR A 10 32.89 6.72 0.48
C THR A 10 31.75 7.54 -0.16
N VAL A 11 32.09 8.45 -1.06
CA VAL A 11 31.12 9.27 -1.78
C VAL A 11 30.20 8.38 -2.63
N ALA A 12 30.78 7.42 -3.35
CA ALA A 12 30.00 6.48 -4.17
C ALA A 12 29.04 5.66 -3.32
N PHE A 13 29.48 5.20 -2.15
CA PHE A 13 28.65 4.45 -1.21
C PHE A 13 27.47 5.31 -0.70
N ILE A 14 27.75 6.56 -0.32
CA ILE A 14 26.73 7.49 0.16
C ILE A 14 25.70 7.76 -0.96
N LEU A 15 26.16 8.06 -2.17
CA LEU A 15 25.28 8.29 -3.31
C LEU A 15 24.42 7.07 -3.63
N PHE A 16 24.99 5.88 -3.58
CA PHE A 16 24.27 4.63 -3.81
C PHE A 16 23.22 4.40 -2.71
N SER A 17 23.57 4.66 -1.46
CA SER A 17 22.66 4.53 -0.32
C SER A 17 21.49 5.51 -0.42
N VAL A 18 21.77 6.77 -0.79
CA VAL A 18 20.73 7.78 -1.02
C VAL A 18 19.82 7.38 -2.17
N TYR A 19 20.41 6.91 -3.27
CA TYR A 19 19.65 6.43 -4.43
C TYR A 19 18.71 5.28 -4.05
N ARG A 20 19.20 4.30 -3.31
CA ARG A 20 18.37 3.18 -2.84
C ARG A 20 17.27 3.64 -1.90
N TYR A 21 17.57 4.58 -1.01
CA TYR A 21 16.58 5.14 -0.09
C TYR A 21 15.43 5.81 -0.84
N PHE A 22 15.75 6.67 -1.82
CA PHE A 22 14.73 7.32 -2.63
C PHE A 22 13.95 6.33 -3.51
N LYS A 23 14.61 5.32 -4.03
CA LYS A 23 13.96 4.28 -4.82
C LYS A 23 13.00 3.45 -3.97
N GLN A 24 13.35 3.16 -2.73
CA GLN A 24 12.47 2.43 -1.81
C GLN A 24 11.23 3.23 -1.44
N LYS A 25 11.36 4.55 -1.30
CA LYS A 25 10.20 5.41 -1.02
C LYS A 25 9.18 5.42 -2.17
N LYS A 26 9.58 5.06 -3.38
CA LYS A 26 8.70 5.04 -4.55
C LYS A 26 7.87 3.76 -4.66
N ILE A 27 8.09 2.77 -3.80
CA ILE A 27 7.33 1.53 -3.83
C ILE A 27 5.87 1.76 -3.45
N LEU A 28 5.62 2.68 -2.52
CA LEU A 28 4.30 2.96 -2.01
C LEU A 28 4.08 4.47 -1.97
N THR A 29 3.02 4.91 -2.62
CA THR A 29 2.60 6.31 -2.58
C THR A 29 1.55 6.49 -1.50
N THR A 30 1.78 7.42 -0.59
CA THR A 30 0.82 7.77 0.44
C THR A 30 -0.10 8.86 -0.09
N LEU A 31 -1.40 8.56 -0.16
CA LEU A 31 -2.41 9.50 -0.62
C LEU A 31 -3.19 10.06 0.56
N THR A 32 -3.47 11.36 0.50
CA THR A 32 -4.40 11.97 1.47
C THR A 32 -5.79 11.41 1.23
N GLU A 33 -6.70 11.60 2.17
CA GLU A 33 -8.08 11.15 2.02
C GLU A 33 -8.73 11.73 0.76
N GLU A 34 -8.50 13.00 0.47
CA GLU A 34 -9.03 13.65 -0.72
C GLU A 34 -8.50 13.02 -2.00
N GLU A 35 -7.18 12.84 -2.09
CA GLU A 35 -6.53 12.20 -3.23
C GLU A 35 -7.04 10.77 -3.41
N PHE A 36 -7.19 10.04 -2.32
CA PHE A 36 -7.70 8.68 -2.34
C PHE A 36 -9.14 8.62 -2.85
N ARG A 37 -9.99 9.53 -2.41
CA ARG A 37 -11.38 9.65 -2.86
C ARG A 37 -11.49 9.91 -4.36
N GLU A 38 -10.60 10.71 -4.90
CA GLU A 38 -10.62 11.07 -6.32
C GLU A 38 -10.35 9.88 -7.23
N GLY A 39 -9.53 8.92 -6.78
CA GLY A 39 -9.05 7.85 -7.62
C GLY A 39 -9.52 6.43 -7.29
N TYR A 40 -10.05 6.20 -6.11
CA TYR A 40 -10.25 4.81 -5.66
C TYR A 40 -11.28 4.01 -6.48
N ARG A 41 -12.27 4.69 -7.07
CA ARG A 41 -13.29 4.01 -7.90
C ARG A 41 -12.75 3.52 -9.24
N LYS A 42 -11.68 4.14 -9.72
CA LYS A 42 -11.00 3.77 -10.98
C LYS A 42 -9.81 2.85 -10.75
N ALA A 43 -9.54 2.50 -9.52
CA ALA A 43 -8.41 1.67 -9.14
C ALA A 43 -8.89 0.33 -8.58
N GLN A 44 -7.95 -0.57 -8.39
CA GLN A 44 -8.20 -1.81 -7.67
C GLN A 44 -8.15 -1.47 -6.18
N LEU A 45 -9.31 -1.36 -5.55
CA LEU A 45 -9.44 -0.98 -4.14
C LEU A 45 -9.42 -2.23 -3.26
N ILE A 46 -8.40 -2.34 -2.44
CA ILE A 46 -8.13 -3.53 -1.65
C ILE A 46 -8.02 -3.19 -0.17
N ASP A 47 -8.84 -3.85 0.62
CA ASP A 47 -8.76 -3.81 2.08
C ASP A 47 -7.84 -4.95 2.52
N ILE A 48 -6.70 -4.62 3.09
CA ILE A 48 -5.71 -5.62 3.52
C ILE A 48 -5.83 -6.00 4.99
N ARG A 49 -6.90 -5.54 5.64
CA ARG A 49 -7.19 -5.93 7.03
C ARG A 49 -7.69 -7.38 7.09
N GLU A 50 -7.74 -7.92 8.29
CA GLU A 50 -8.27 -9.27 8.46
C GLU A 50 -9.77 -9.33 8.13
N PRO A 51 -10.29 -10.52 7.74
CA PRO A 51 -11.70 -10.65 7.33
C PRO A 51 -12.70 -10.14 8.36
N LYS A 52 -12.45 -10.31 9.63
CA LYS A 52 -13.33 -9.81 10.69
C LYS A 52 -13.42 -8.29 10.70
N GLU A 53 -12.30 -7.62 10.46
CA GLU A 53 -12.27 -6.15 10.36
C GLU A 53 -13.06 -5.69 9.12
N TYR A 54 -12.84 -6.35 7.98
CA TYR A 54 -13.53 -6.06 6.75
C TYR A 54 -15.04 -6.25 6.89
N ASP A 55 -15.45 -7.36 7.49
CA ASP A 55 -16.87 -7.69 7.67
C ASP A 55 -17.57 -6.69 8.60
N GLY A 56 -16.84 -6.10 9.54
CA GLY A 56 -17.36 -5.09 10.45
C GLY A 56 -17.58 -3.72 9.82
N GLY A 57 -17.15 -3.54 8.59
CA GLY A 57 -17.28 -2.30 7.82
C GLY A 57 -16.04 -2.04 6.99
N HIS A 58 -16.24 -1.64 5.73
CA HIS A 58 -15.13 -1.36 4.81
C HIS A 58 -15.53 -0.26 3.83
N ILE A 59 -14.55 0.30 3.15
CA ILE A 59 -14.80 1.32 2.12
C ILE A 59 -15.65 0.69 1.02
N LEU A 60 -16.69 1.39 0.60
CA LEU A 60 -17.63 0.91 -0.42
C LEU A 60 -16.88 0.52 -1.70
N GLY A 61 -17.07 -0.72 -2.14
CA GLY A 61 -16.42 -1.24 -3.33
C GLY A 61 -15.08 -1.94 -3.09
N ALA A 62 -14.57 -1.95 -1.86
CA ALA A 62 -13.31 -2.61 -1.55
C ALA A 62 -13.45 -4.13 -1.55
N ARG A 63 -12.42 -4.79 -2.09
CA ARG A 63 -12.26 -6.24 -1.97
C ARG A 63 -11.33 -6.52 -0.80
N ASN A 64 -11.56 -7.63 -0.13
CA ASN A 64 -10.71 -8.03 0.99
C ASN A 64 -9.66 -9.04 0.52
N ILE A 65 -8.41 -8.63 0.58
CA ILE A 65 -7.26 -9.53 0.45
C ILE A 65 -6.40 -9.27 1.67
N PRO A 66 -6.60 -10.03 2.76
CA PRO A 66 -5.83 -9.81 3.98
C PRO A 66 -4.34 -9.92 3.73
N LEU A 67 -3.54 -9.14 4.47
CA LEU A 67 -2.09 -9.21 4.34
C LEU A 67 -1.57 -10.63 4.51
N SER A 68 -2.16 -11.41 5.40
CA SER A 68 -1.79 -12.81 5.65
C SER A 68 -2.00 -13.71 4.42
N GLN A 69 -2.87 -13.31 3.49
CA GLN A 69 -3.18 -14.07 2.28
C GLN A 69 -2.62 -13.42 1.01
N MET A 70 -1.92 -12.31 1.15
CA MET A 70 -1.47 -11.52 0.00
C MET A 70 -0.58 -12.32 -0.95
N ARG A 71 0.34 -13.13 -0.42
CA ARG A 71 1.25 -13.92 -1.25
C ARG A 71 0.52 -14.89 -2.17
N GLN A 72 -0.54 -15.52 -1.68
CA GLN A 72 -1.31 -16.51 -2.45
C GLN A 72 -2.32 -15.85 -3.38
N ARG A 73 -2.84 -14.67 -2.99
CA ARG A 73 -3.96 -14.03 -3.68
C ARG A 73 -3.58 -12.82 -4.52
N MET A 74 -2.33 -12.38 -4.50
CA MET A 74 -1.94 -11.19 -5.28
C MET A 74 -2.13 -11.38 -6.80
N LYS A 75 -2.14 -12.62 -7.27
CA LYS A 75 -2.42 -12.93 -8.68
C LYS A 75 -3.82 -12.50 -9.13
N GLU A 76 -4.73 -12.24 -8.19
CA GLU A 76 -6.05 -11.70 -8.48
C GLU A 76 -6.00 -10.23 -8.91
N LEU A 77 -4.86 -9.56 -8.66
CA LEU A 77 -4.66 -8.16 -8.99
C LEU A 77 -3.99 -8.01 -10.35
N ARG A 78 -4.37 -6.95 -11.05
CA ARG A 78 -3.80 -6.61 -12.35
C ARG A 78 -2.57 -5.71 -12.16
N LYS A 79 -1.53 -5.96 -12.96
CA LYS A 79 -0.31 -5.15 -12.92
C LYS A 79 -0.43 -3.85 -13.74
N ASP A 80 -1.38 -3.80 -14.67
CA ASP A 80 -1.59 -2.67 -15.57
C ASP A 80 -2.58 -1.63 -15.03
N GLN A 81 -3.04 -1.77 -13.80
CA GLN A 81 -3.96 -0.84 -13.16
C GLN A 81 -3.45 -0.41 -11.80
N PRO A 82 -3.77 0.82 -11.38
CA PRO A 82 -3.40 1.28 -10.04
C PRO A 82 -3.99 0.38 -8.96
N ILE A 83 -3.23 0.17 -7.91
CA ILE A 83 -3.68 -0.55 -6.72
C ILE A 83 -3.80 0.46 -5.59
N TYR A 84 -4.98 0.54 -4.99
CA TYR A 84 -5.26 1.37 -3.83
C TYR A 84 -5.49 0.46 -2.63
N LEU A 85 -4.56 0.49 -1.70
CA LEU A 85 -4.60 -0.33 -0.48
C LEU A 85 -5.02 0.50 0.71
N TYR A 86 -5.64 -0.12 1.68
CA TYR A 86 -5.74 0.48 3.00
C TYR A 86 -5.77 -0.60 4.07
N CYS A 87 -5.26 -0.23 5.25
CA CYS A 87 -5.39 -1.03 6.45
C CYS A 87 -6.05 -0.17 7.54
N GLN A 88 -6.01 -0.61 8.78
CA GLN A 88 -6.69 0.13 9.84
C GLN A 88 -6.01 1.47 10.14
N SER A 89 -4.68 1.50 10.20
CA SER A 89 -3.91 2.70 10.57
C SER A 89 -2.80 3.09 9.60
N GLY A 90 -2.53 2.28 8.58
CA GLY A 90 -1.47 2.50 7.59
C GLY A 90 -0.23 1.64 7.76
N ALA A 91 -0.04 0.99 8.92
CA ALA A 91 1.18 0.24 9.20
C ALA A 91 1.34 -1.02 8.33
N ARG A 92 0.26 -1.74 8.08
CA ARG A 92 0.28 -2.98 7.29
C ARG A 92 0.45 -2.75 5.80
N SER A 93 0.12 -1.55 5.30
CA SER A 93 0.18 -1.22 3.88
C SER A 93 1.59 -1.27 3.31
N ALA A 94 2.58 -0.83 4.08
CA ALA A 94 3.98 -0.87 3.64
C ALA A 94 4.44 -2.31 3.37
N ARG A 95 4.03 -3.23 4.22
CA ARG A 95 4.37 -4.64 4.08
C ARG A 95 3.72 -5.27 2.85
N ALA A 96 2.44 -4.96 2.62
CA ALA A 96 1.73 -5.40 1.43
C ALA A 96 2.39 -4.86 0.16
N ALA A 97 2.79 -3.58 0.17
CA ALA A 97 3.45 -2.96 -0.97
C ALA A 97 4.78 -3.65 -1.29
N MET A 98 5.56 -4.00 -0.28
CA MET A 98 6.82 -4.72 -0.49
C MET A 98 6.59 -6.08 -1.16
N LEU A 99 5.60 -6.83 -0.70
CA LEU A 99 5.27 -8.13 -1.30
C LEU A 99 4.83 -7.98 -2.75
N LEU A 100 3.98 -7.00 -3.03
CA LEU A 100 3.49 -6.73 -4.39
C LEU A 100 4.61 -6.27 -5.30
N ASN A 101 5.45 -5.35 -4.85
CA ASN A 101 6.54 -4.81 -5.66
C ASN A 101 7.53 -5.90 -6.07
N LYS A 102 7.82 -6.86 -5.21
CA LYS A 102 8.70 -7.99 -5.53
C LYS A 102 8.16 -8.82 -6.69
N LYS A 103 6.86 -8.83 -6.91
CA LYS A 103 6.22 -9.60 -7.98
C LYS A 103 5.89 -8.74 -9.21
N GLY A 104 6.40 -7.52 -9.28
CA GLY A 104 6.28 -6.66 -10.46
C GLY A 104 5.12 -5.69 -10.46
N TYR A 105 4.37 -5.55 -9.37
CA TYR A 105 3.36 -4.52 -9.23
C TYR A 105 4.03 -3.20 -8.90
N GLN A 106 3.67 -2.12 -9.61
CA GLN A 106 4.40 -0.85 -9.50
C GLN A 106 3.56 0.32 -8.99
N ASP A 107 2.34 0.46 -9.44
CA ASP A 107 1.49 1.59 -9.07
C ASP A 107 0.68 1.26 -7.82
N ILE A 108 1.35 1.33 -6.67
CA ILE A 108 0.78 0.94 -5.38
C ILE A 108 0.62 2.18 -4.51
N ASN A 109 -0.61 2.42 -4.09
CA ASN A 109 -0.98 3.60 -3.30
C ASN A 109 -1.73 3.16 -2.05
N HIS A 110 -1.62 3.93 -0.97
CA HIS A 110 -2.40 3.64 0.22
C HIS A 110 -2.95 4.91 0.88
N LEU A 111 -4.00 4.70 1.66
CA LEU A 111 -4.71 5.77 2.34
C LEU A 111 -3.95 6.20 3.60
N LYS A 112 -3.60 7.48 3.67
CA LYS A 112 -2.98 8.06 4.85
C LYS A 112 -3.93 7.94 6.05
N GLY A 113 -3.42 7.37 7.14
CA GLY A 113 -4.21 7.17 8.34
C GLY A 113 -5.14 5.96 8.33
N GLY A 114 -5.32 5.31 7.17
CA GLY A 114 -6.10 4.08 7.05
C GLY A 114 -7.59 4.25 7.27
N PHE A 115 -8.28 3.13 7.39
CA PHE A 115 -9.74 3.10 7.56
C PHE A 115 -10.21 3.83 8.82
N LYS A 116 -9.41 3.83 9.86
CA LYS A 116 -9.73 4.51 11.12
C LYS A 116 -10.09 5.99 10.92
N LYS A 117 -9.45 6.65 9.95
CA LYS A 117 -9.67 8.08 9.66
C LYS A 117 -10.53 8.32 8.44
N TRP A 118 -11.03 7.27 7.80
CA TRP A 118 -11.84 7.40 6.58
C TRP A 118 -13.21 7.99 6.91
N ASP A 119 -13.59 9.02 6.18
CA ASP A 119 -14.85 9.74 6.34
C ASP A 119 -15.75 9.61 5.10
N GLY A 120 -15.38 8.74 4.17
CA GLY A 120 -16.15 8.50 2.95
C GLY A 120 -17.21 7.41 3.11
N LYS A 121 -17.77 7.00 1.98
CA LYS A 121 -18.80 5.95 1.96
C LYS A 121 -18.23 4.59 2.37
N ILE A 122 -18.95 3.91 3.22
CA ILE A 122 -18.59 2.56 3.69
C ILE A 122 -19.76 1.60 3.51
N LYS A 123 -19.42 0.32 3.42
CA LYS A 123 -20.39 -0.76 3.49
C LYS A 123 -20.32 -1.37 4.87
N LYS A 124 -21.43 -1.34 5.59
CA LYS A 124 -21.57 -1.98 6.91
C LYS A 124 -22.27 -3.33 6.76
N PRO A 125 -22.00 -4.26 7.68
CA PRO A 125 -22.75 -5.52 7.66
C PRO A 125 -24.23 -5.21 7.89
N LYS A 126 -25.11 -6.01 7.28
CA LYS A 126 -26.53 -5.92 7.57
C LYS A 126 -26.71 -6.16 9.06
N LYS A 127 -27.45 -5.27 9.74
CA LYS A 127 -27.80 -5.51 11.14
C LYS A 127 -28.48 -6.86 11.21
N SER A 128 -27.93 -7.76 12.04
CA SER A 128 -28.59 -9.02 12.29
C SER A 128 -29.97 -8.72 12.87
N GLN A 129 -30.98 -9.35 12.32
CA GLN A 129 -32.37 -9.13 12.72
C GLN A 129 -32.76 -9.99 13.92
N TYR A 130 -31.85 -10.18 14.85
CA TYR A 130 -32.14 -10.95 16.08
C TYR A 130 -32.21 -10.07 17.28
#